data_add43568330bf81b276624428b16b176
#
_entry.id   add43568330bf81b276624428b16b176
#
_cell.length_a   1.000
_cell.length_b   1.000
_cell.length_c   1.000
_cell.angle_alpha   90.00
_cell.angle_beta   90.00
_cell.angle_gamma   90.00
#
_symmetry.space_group_name_H-M   'P 1'
#
loop_
_entity.id
_entity.type
_entity.pdbx_description
1 polymer ?
#
loop_
_entity_poly.entity_id
_entity_poly.type
_entity_poly.pdbx_seq_one_letter_code
_entity_poly.pdbx_strand_id
1 'polypeptide(L)'
;MDAAHGIEILRQSRGFKSCPMLNITDPRALQGLHAYRRIYLDVSDPGLRQQSRMAIELAVTQVFGVDHAALGHVTRGVASAVLARQVAMYLAHVACGLTMTNAGCLFRRDRTTVAHACLIVEDRRDDPMFDRALDLLGWAVPVMVLRPSAYLPKH
;
A
#
# COMPACT_ATOMS: atom_id res chain seq x y z
N MET A 1 3.96 3.96 18.66
CA MET A 1 4.96 3.23 17.86
C MET A 1 5.00 3.93 16.52
N ASP A 2 6.10 4.61 16.29
CA ASP A 2 6.22 5.63 15.27
C ASP A 2 6.39 5.08 13.85
N ALA A 3 5.88 5.84 12.87
CA ALA A 3 6.11 5.62 11.44
C ALA A 3 7.62 5.50 11.09
N ALA A 4 8.50 6.02 11.95
CA ALA A 4 9.95 5.83 11.89
C ALA A 4 10.35 4.34 11.92
N HIS A 5 9.61 3.49 12.60
CA HIS A 5 9.89 2.06 12.67
C HIS A 5 9.66 1.34 11.34
N GLY A 6 8.64 1.75 10.59
CA GLY A 6 8.36 1.20 9.25
C GLY A 6 9.45 1.52 8.22
N ILE A 7 10.06 2.70 8.33
CA ILE A 7 11.15 3.12 7.43
C ILE A 7 12.46 2.42 7.78
N GLU A 8 12.71 2.16 9.05
CA GLU A 8 13.88 1.39 9.48
C GLU A 8 13.82 -0.07 9.01
N ILE A 9 12.63 -0.66 8.96
CA ILE A 9 12.40 -2.01 8.39
C ILE A 9 12.73 -2.02 6.89
N LEU A 10 12.40 -0.96 6.15
CA LEU A 10 12.77 -0.83 4.73
C LEU A 10 14.30 -0.74 4.55
N ARG A 11 15.02 -0.18 5.50
CA ARG A 11 16.50 -0.15 5.50
C ARG A 11 17.13 -1.52 5.74
N GLN A 12 16.48 -2.37 6.52
CA GLN A 12 17.03 -3.67 6.95
C GLN A 12 16.63 -4.84 6.04
N SER A 13 15.59 -4.70 5.23
CA SER A 13 15.18 -5.75 4.30
C SER A 13 16.20 -5.87 3.16
N ARG A 14 17.01 -6.94 3.21
CA ARG A 14 18.10 -7.23 2.26
C ARG A 14 17.67 -7.29 0.79
N GLY A 15 16.38 -7.46 0.51
CA GLY A 15 15.82 -7.50 -0.84
C GLY A 15 15.69 -6.14 -1.52
N PHE A 16 15.68 -5.03 -0.76
CA PHE A 16 15.54 -3.69 -1.32
C PHE A 16 16.88 -3.06 -1.75
N LYS A 17 18.01 -3.61 -1.31
CA LYS A 17 19.36 -3.12 -1.65
C LYS A 17 19.79 -3.41 -3.08
N SER A 18 19.07 -4.25 -3.80
CA SER A 18 19.44 -4.67 -5.16
C SER A 18 18.67 -3.97 -6.28
N CYS A 19 17.89 -2.93 -5.99
CA CYS A 19 17.30 -2.09 -7.03
C CYS A 19 18.25 -0.92 -7.31
N PRO A 20 19.07 -0.97 -8.38
CA PRO A 20 20.11 0.03 -8.64
C PRO A 20 19.58 1.42 -9.03
N MET A 21 18.26 1.59 -9.10
CA MET A 21 17.60 2.80 -9.58
C MET A 21 16.98 3.70 -8.50
N LEU A 22 16.97 3.29 -7.23
CA LEU A 22 16.33 4.07 -6.16
C LEU A 22 17.30 4.31 -5.00
N ASN A 23 18.04 5.41 -5.09
CA ASN A 23 18.69 5.97 -3.92
C ASN A 23 17.63 6.73 -3.10
N ILE A 24 16.92 6.00 -2.20
CA ILE A 24 15.83 6.52 -1.36
C ILE A 24 16.31 7.63 -0.41
N THR A 25 17.63 7.82 -0.29
CA THR A 25 18.22 8.89 0.53
C THR A 25 18.37 10.20 -0.23
N ASP A 26 18.15 10.23 -1.55
CA ASP A 26 18.21 11.46 -2.34
C ASP A 26 16.84 12.16 -2.36
N PRO A 27 16.70 13.33 -1.73
CA PRO A 27 15.45 14.10 -1.76
C PRO A 27 14.98 14.47 -3.17
N ARG A 28 15.90 14.52 -4.16
CA ARG A 28 15.58 14.85 -5.55
C ARG A 28 14.97 13.65 -6.29
N ALA A 29 15.34 12.42 -5.92
CA ALA A 29 14.75 11.21 -6.47
C ALA A 29 13.27 11.08 -6.06
N LEU A 30 12.91 11.63 -4.90
CA LEU A 30 11.54 11.61 -4.39
C LEU A 30 10.65 12.72 -4.99
N GLN A 31 11.23 13.82 -5.45
CA GLN A 31 10.47 14.94 -6.07
C GLN A 31 9.82 14.56 -7.41
N GLY A 32 10.33 13.54 -8.11
CA GLY A 32 9.74 13.02 -9.34
C GLY A 32 8.59 12.01 -9.12
N LEU A 33 8.38 11.57 -7.89
CA LEU A 33 7.37 10.57 -7.55
C LEU A 33 5.94 11.13 -7.48
N HIS A 34 5.77 12.45 -7.46
CA HIS A 34 4.44 13.09 -7.41
C HIS A 34 3.60 12.91 -8.69
N ALA A 35 4.17 12.40 -9.77
CA ALA A 35 3.43 12.08 -10.97
C ALA A 35 3.00 10.60 -10.96
N TYR A 36 2.15 10.22 -10.02
CA TYR A 36 1.54 8.89 -10.06
C TYR A 36 0.83 8.67 -11.37
N ARG A 37 1.36 7.78 -12.17
CA ARG A 37 0.62 7.24 -13.29
C ARG A 37 -0.45 6.33 -12.72
N ARG A 38 -1.66 6.87 -12.49
CA ARG A 38 -2.83 6.07 -12.12
C ARG A 38 -2.95 4.93 -13.11
N ILE A 39 -2.89 3.72 -12.60
CA ILE A 39 -3.25 2.55 -13.37
C ILE A 39 -4.74 2.29 -13.15
N TYR A 40 -5.42 1.85 -14.19
CA TYR A 40 -6.81 1.42 -14.07
C TYR A 40 -6.79 -0.11 -14.01
N LEU A 41 -6.98 -0.65 -12.80
CA LEU A 41 -7.10 -2.08 -12.62
C LEU A 41 -8.48 -2.55 -13.04
N ASP A 42 -8.51 -3.52 -13.95
CA ASP A 42 -9.71 -4.32 -14.17
C ASP A 42 -9.80 -5.41 -13.10
N VAL A 43 -10.75 -5.25 -12.19
CA VAL A 43 -11.02 -6.23 -11.12
C VAL A 43 -12.16 -7.18 -11.47
N SER A 44 -12.58 -7.21 -12.72
CA SER A 44 -13.62 -8.16 -13.20
C SER A 44 -13.11 -9.59 -13.17
N ASP A 45 -11.83 -9.80 -13.49
CA ASP A 45 -11.18 -11.10 -13.36
C ASP A 45 -10.89 -11.44 -11.88
N PRO A 46 -11.42 -12.56 -11.35
CA PRO A 46 -11.17 -13.00 -9.98
C PRO A 46 -9.68 -13.24 -9.68
N GLY A 47 -8.91 -13.74 -10.66
CA GLY A 47 -7.48 -13.99 -10.52
C GLY A 47 -6.69 -12.69 -10.34
N LEU A 48 -6.91 -11.72 -11.23
CA LEU A 48 -6.30 -10.39 -11.13
C LEU A 48 -6.70 -9.68 -9.83
N ARG A 49 -7.96 -9.83 -9.42
CA ARG A 49 -8.45 -9.25 -8.16
C ARG A 49 -7.68 -9.80 -6.97
N GLN A 50 -7.49 -11.11 -6.89
CA GLN A 50 -6.76 -11.75 -5.81
C GLN A 50 -5.28 -11.35 -5.82
N GLN A 51 -4.63 -11.34 -6.97
CA GLN A 51 -3.24 -10.92 -7.13
C GLN A 51 -3.04 -9.47 -6.72
N SER A 52 -3.92 -8.57 -7.16
CA SER A 52 -3.88 -7.16 -6.80
C SER A 52 -4.01 -6.95 -5.30
N ARG A 53 -4.96 -7.65 -4.68
CA ARG A 53 -5.14 -7.63 -3.24
C ARG A 53 -3.87 -8.07 -2.51
N MET A 54 -3.30 -9.21 -2.89
CA MET A 54 -2.08 -9.74 -2.28
C MET A 54 -0.89 -8.79 -2.43
N ALA A 55 -0.73 -8.17 -3.60
CA ALA A 55 0.35 -7.21 -3.85
C ALA A 55 0.21 -5.97 -2.94
N ILE A 56 -0.99 -5.41 -2.81
CA ILE A 56 -1.26 -4.26 -1.95
C ILE A 56 -1.03 -4.64 -0.47
N GLU A 57 -1.59 -5.76 -0.03
CA GLU A 57 -1.44 -6.23 1.35
C GLU A 57 0.03 -6.48 1.69
N LEU A 58 0.79 -7.12 0.79
CA LEU A 58 2.22 -7.37 0.98
C LEU A 58 3.00 -6.05 1.13
N ALA A 59 2.80 -5.09 0.25
CA ALA A 59 3.48 -3.81 0.31
C ALA A 59 3.20 -3.06 1.61
N VAL A 60 1.94 -3.02 2.01
CA VAL A 60 1.51 -2.33 3.23
C VAL A 60 2.04 -3.03 4.49
N THR A 61 1.98 -4.36 4.57
CA THR A 61 2.49 -5.10 5.73
C THR A 61 3.98 -4.92 5.92
N GLN A 62 4.74 -4.84 4.83
CA GLN A 62 6.18 -4.60 4.89
C GLN A 62 6.51 -3.19 5.43
N VAL A 63 5.77 -2.17 5.00
CA VAL A 63 6.01 -0.78 5.44
C VAL A 63 5.58 -0.56 6.89
N PHE A 64 4.44 -1.13 7.29
CA PHE A 64 3.89 -0.91 8.63
C PHE A 64 4.34 -1.96 9.67
N GLY A 65 5.11 -2.97 9.26
CA GLY A 65 5.57 -4.03 10.15
C GLY A 65 4.43 -4.82 10.79
N VAL A 66 3.34 -5.03 10.04
CA VAL A 66 2.13 -5.71 10.52
C VAL A 66 2.05 -7.09 9.91
N ASP A 67 1.64 -8.09 10.71
CA ASP A 67 1.38 -9.43 10.19
C ASP A 67 0.22 -9.40 9.18
N HIS A 68 0.38 -10.13 8.08
CA HIS A 68 -0.64 -10.26 7.04
C HIS A 68 -1.97 -10.79 7.61
N ALA A 69 -1.93 -11.71 8.55
CA ALA A 69 -3.13 -12.21 9.24
C ALA A 69 -3.91 -11.09 9.96
N ALA A 70 -3.20 -10.10 10.50
CA ALA A 70 -3.81 -8.98 11.21
C ALA A 70 -4.62 -8.06 10.28
N LEU A 71 -4.33 -8.02 8.99
CA LEU A 71 -5.11 -7.27 8.00
C LEU A 71 -6.49 -7.88 7.77
N GLY A 72 -6.62 -9.20 7.89
CA GLY A 72 -7.86 -9.93 7.65
C GLY A 72 -8.88 -9.83 8.79
N HIS A 73 -8.46 -9.50 10.01
CA HIS A 73 -9.36 -9.46 11.15
C HIS A 73 -10.39 -8.33 11.06
N VAL A 74 -11.67 -8.69 11.25
CA VAL A 74 -12.79 -7.74 11.24
C VAL A 74 -12.81 -6.88 12.50
N THR A 75 -12.28 -7.42 13.59
CA THR A 75 -12.32 -6.80 14.91
C THR A 75 -11.18 -5.80 15.14
N ARG A 76 -11.39 -4.91 16.12
CA ARG A 76 -10.45 -3.88 16.58
C ARG A 76 -9.09 -4.50 16.85
N GLY A 77 -8.22 -4.49 15.85
CA GLY A 77 -6.83 -4.90 15.97
C GLY A 77 -5.97 -3.81 16.61
N VAL A 78 -4.69 -4.11 16.75
CA VAL A 78 -3.67 -3.11 17.10
C VAL A 78 -3.80 -1.90 16.16
N ALA A 79 -3.63 -0.69 16.68
CA ALA A 79 -3.82 0.56 15.92
C ALA A 79 -3.04 0.59 14.59
N SER A 80 -1.84 -0.01 14.55
CA SER A 80 -1.04 -0.16 13.34
C SER A 80 -1.72 -1.03 12.27
N ALA A 81 -2.39 -2.11 12.67
CA ALA A 81 -3.12 -2.97 11.73
C ALA A 81 -4.39 -2.29 11.18
N VAL A 82 -5.04 -1.47 11.98
CA VAL A 82 -6.18 -0.66 11.53
C VAL A 82 -5.72 0.35 10.49
N LEU A 83 -4.64 1.08 10.76
CA LEU A 83 -4.06 2.05 9.83
C LEU A 83 -3.58 1.36 8.55
N ALA A 84 -2.90 0.23 8.66
CA ALA A 84 -2.44 -0.55 7.50
C ALA A 84 -3.60 -0.95 6.56
N ARG A 85 -4.74 -1.38 7.13
CA ARG A 85 -5.96 -1.67 6.34
C ARG A 85 -6.52 -0.43 5.66
N GLN A 86 -6.52 0.72 6.34
CA GLN A 86 -6.99 1.98 5.78
C GLN A 86 -6.09 2.42 4.62
N VAL A 87 -4.78 2.31 4.77
CA VAL A 87 -3.79 2.59 3.71
C VAL A 87 -3.96 1.63 2.53
N ALA A 88 -4.21 0.34 2.76
CA ALA A 88 -4.46 -0.61 1.68
C ALA A 88 -5.69 -0.22 0.83
N MET A 89 -6.80 0.16 1.48
CA MET A 89 -8.00 0.63 0.79
C MET A 89 -7.77 1.95 0.05
N TYR A 90 -7.03 2.88 0.65
CA TYR A 90 -6.64 4.15 0.04
C TYR A 90 -5.82 3.92 -1.24
N LEU A 91 -4.79 3.08 -1.18
CA LEU A 91 -3.92 2.77 -2.34
C LEU A 91 -4.69 2.09 -3.47
N ALA A 92 -5.61 1.20 -3.15
CA ALA A 92 -6.48 0.59 -4.15
C ALA A 92 -7.32 1.64 -4.89
N HIS A 93 -7.84 2.63 -4.16
CA HIS A 93 -8.62 3.70 -4.76
C HIS A 93 -7.76 4.73 -5.50
N VAL A 94 -6.74 5.29 -4.84
CA VAL A 94 -5.97 6.43 -5.35
C VAL A 94 -4.87 6.00 -6.30
N ALA A 95 -4.08 4.98 -5.96
CA ALA A 95 -2.95 4.55 -6.77
C ALA A 95 -3.35 3.58 -7.89
N CYS A 96 -4.29 2.67 -7.60
CA CYS A 96 -4.74 1.66 -8.56
C CYS A 96 -6.01 2.07 -9.34
N GLY A 97 -6.56 3.25 -9.09
CA GLY A 97 -7.68 3.80 -9.86
C GLY A 97 -9.03 3.07 -9.67
N LEU A 98 -9.16 2.24 -8.64
CA LEU A 98 -10.43 1.55 -8.36
C LEU A 98 -11.48 2.53 -7.85
N THR A 99 -12.74 2.33 -8.23
CA THR A 99 -13.85 3.02 -7.55
C THR A 99 -13.89 2.60 -6.08
N MET A 100 -14.45 3.44 -5.20
CA MET A 100 -14.62 3.08 -3.78
C MET A 100 -15.41 1.78 -3.60
N THR A 101 -16.39 1.50 -4.49
CA THR A 101 -17.15 0.26 -4.50
C THR A 101 -16.24 -0.94 -4.85
N ASN A 102 -15.42 -0.82 -5.90
CA ASN A 102 -14.52 -1.90 -6.31
C ASN A 102 -13.39 -2.13 -5.28
N ALA A 103 -12.86 -1.06 -4.69
CA ALA A 103 -11.92 -1.18 -3.58
C ALA A 103 -12.57 -1.87 -2.37
N GLY A 104 -13.81 -1.54 -2.06
CA GLY A 104 -14.59 -2.23 -1.04
C GLY A 104 -14.74 -3.73 -1.33
N CYS A 105 -15.14 -4.09 -2.55
CA CYS A 105 -15.23 -5.48 -2.98
C CYS A 105 -13.89 -6.22 -2.85
N LEU A 106 -12.78 -5.55 -3.18
CA LEU A 106 -11.43 -6.11 -3.08
C LEU A 106 -11.09 -6.54 -1.65
N PHE A 107 -11.44 -5.71 -0.66
CA PHE A 107 -11.13 -5.93 0.76
C PHE A 107 -12.31 -6.48 1.58
N ARG A 108 -13.42 -6.82 0.94
CA ARG A 108 -14.67 -7.28 1.59
C ARG A 108 -15.17 -6.25 2.62
N ARG A 109 -15.21 -4.99 2.19
CA ARG A 109 -15.72 -3.85 2.95
C ARG A 109 -16.75 -3.10 2.13
N ASP A 110 -17.61 -2.36 2.80
CA ASP A 110 -18.53 -1.48 2.11
C ASP A 110 -17.83 -0.20 1.61
N ARG A 111 -18.50 0.48 0.68
CA ARG A 111 -18.02 1.72 0.08
C ARG A 111 -17.78 2.81 1.12
N THR A 112 -18.61 2.88 2.17
CA THR A 112 -18.50 3.92 3.21
C THR A 112 -17.27 3.70 4.08
N THR A 113 -16.91 2.45 4.36
CA THR A 113 -15.67 2.09 5.04
C THR A 113 -14.46 2.54 4.23
N VAL A 114 -14.46 2.36 2.90
CA VAL A 114 -13.36 2.83 2.03
C VAL A 114 -13.27 4.35 2.04
N ALA A 115 -14.41 5.05 1.91
CA ALA A 115 -14.45 6.51 1.95
C ALA A 115 -13.90 7.06 3.27
N HIS A 116 -14.29 6.46 4.41
CA HIS A 116 -13.77 6.83 5.72
C HIS A 116 -12.26 6.56 5.85
N ALA A 117 -11.79 5.42 5.34
CA ALA A 117 -10.36 5.10 5.31
C ALA A 117 -9.57 6.16 4.52
N CYS A 118 -10.07 6.59 3.36
CA CYS A 118 -9.42 7.64 2.57
C CYS A 118 -9.31 8.95 3.36
N LEU A 119 -10.36 9.37 4.06
CA LEU A 119 -10.32 10.59 4.88
C LEU A 119 -9.25 10.49 5.98
N ILE A 120 -9.19 9.37 6.71
CA ILE A 120 -8.20 9.18 7.77
C ILE A 120 -6.77 9.20 7.22
N VAL A 121 -6.54 8.59 6.06
CA VAL A 121 -5.21 8.58 5.43
C VAL A 121 -4.81 9.98 4.99
N GLU A 122 -5.73 10.75 4.38
CA GLU A 122 -5.45 12.12 3.97
C GLU A 122 -5.17 13.03 5.17
N ASP A 123 -5.92 12.92 6.26
CA ASP A 123 -5.67 13.67 7.50
C ASP A 123 -4.29 13.39 8.10
N ARG A 124 -3.75 12.18 7.88
CA ARG A 124 -2.42 11.81 8.38
C ARG A 124 -1.26 12.27 7.50
N ARG A 125 -1.51 12.75 6.30
CA ARG A 125 -0.46 13.25 5.40
C ARG A 125 0.25 14.49 5.92
N ASP A 126 -0.29 15.15 6.94
CA ASP A 126 0.41 16.23 7.65
C ASP A 126 1.68 15.75 8.38
N ASP A 127 1.79 14.45 8.67
CA ASP A 127 3.05 13.84 9.15
C ASP A 127 3.99 13.56 7.97
N PRO A 128 5.14 14.25 7.87
CA PRO A 128 6.04 14.12 6.72
C PRO A 128 6.61 12.71 6.54
N MET A 129 6.74 11.93 7.62
CA MET A 129 7.25 10.56 7.56
C MET A 129 6.19 9.62 7.00
N PHE A 130 4.95 9.79 7.44
CA PHE A 130 3.82 9.05 6.91
C PHE A 130 3.57 9.37 5.44
N ASP A 131 3.61 10.66 5.07
CA ASP A 131 3.40 11.11 3.69
C ASP A 131 4.45 10.52 2.73
N ARG A 132 5.73 10.51 3.11
CA ARG A 132 6.79 9.86 2.32
C ARG A 132 6.59 8.35 2.18
N ALA A 133 6.17 7.67 3.25
CA ALA A 133 5.87 6.24 3.19
C ALA A 133 4.70 5.96 2.26
N LEU A 134 3.68 6.81 2.31
CA LEU A 134 2.51 6.73 1.45
C LEU A 134 2.86 6.98 -0.02
N ASP A 135 3.70 7.96 -0.30
CA ASP A 135 4.21 8.25 -1.63
C ASP A 135 4.98 7.07 -2.22
N LEU A 136 5.87 6.47 -1.43
CA LEU A 136 6.61 5.27 -1.84
C LEU A 136 5.67 4.12 -2.18
N LEU A 137 4.68 3.86 -1.33
CA LEU A 137 3.66 2.83 -1.57
C LEU A 137 2.83 3.14 -2.81
N GLY A 138 2.43 4.38 -3.00
CA GLY A 138 1.67 4.83 -4.16
C GLY A 138 2.41 4.61 -5.49
N TRP A 139 3.74 4.66 -5.47
CA TRP A 139 4.57 4.30 -6.61
C TRP A 139 4.78 2.79 -6.74
N ALA A 140 5.10 2.09 -5.65
CA ALA A 140 5.46 0.68 -5.67
C ALA A 140 4.27 -0.23 -5.97
N VAL A 141 3.11 0.04 -5.38
CA VAL A 141 1.91 -0.81 -5.49
C VAL A 141 1.44 -0.99 -6.93
N PRO A 142 1.29 0.06 -7.76
CA PRO A 142 0.95 -0.11 -9.18
C PRO A 142 1.93 -1.00 -9.93
N VAL A 143 3.23 -0.87 -9.66
CA VAL A 143 4.26 -1.70 -10.30
C VAL A 143 4.13 -3.16 -9.88
N MET A 144 3.91 -3.43 -8.61
CA MET A 144 3.73 -4.79 -8.07
C MET A 144 2.47 -5.45 -8.63
N VAL A 145 1.39 -4.69 -8.77
CA VAL A 145 0.12 -5.18 -9.32
C VAL A 145 0.23 -5.50 -10.81
N LEU A 146 0.96 -4.69 -11.56
CA LEU A 146 1.17 -4.92 -12.99
C LEU A 146 2.17 -6.06 -13.29
N ARG A 147 3.04 -6.41 -12.33
CA ARG A 147 4.05 -7.46 -12.45
C ARG A 147 4.01 -8.42 -11.26
N PRO A 148 2.89 -9.09 -10.99
CA PRO A 148 2.72 -9.87 -9.77
C PRO A 148 3.72 -11.03 -9.66
N SER A 149 4.13 -11.63 -10.78
CA SER A 149 5.03 -12.80 -10.76
C SER A 149 6.45 -12.48 -10.27
N ALA A 150 6.84 -11.20 -10.22
CA ALA A 150 8.17 -10.77 -9.77
C ALA A 150 8.25 -10.63 -8.24
N TYR A 151 7.12 -10.40 -7.58
CA TYR A 151 7.08 -10.00 -6.16
C TYR A 151 6.31 -10.98 -5.26
N LEU A 152 5.46 -11.82 -5.83
CA LEU A 152 4.72 -12.81 -5.06
C LEU A 152 5.54 -14.09 -4.90
N PRO A 153 5.55 -14.71 -3.70
CA PRO A 153 6.21 -15.98 -3.48
C PRO A 153 5.60 -17.05 -4.41
N LYS A 154 6.45 -17.77 -5.11
CA LYS A 154 6.04 -18.94 -5.89
C LYS A 154 5.71 -20.04 -4.89
N HIS A 155 4.48 -20.46 -4.87
CA HIS A 155 4.05 -21.65 -4.14
C HIS A 155 4.45 -22.91 -4.90
#